data_68ad5d299c85f986d21029bfb29ded5c
#
_entry.id   68ad5d299c85f986d21029bfb29ded5c
#
_cell.length_a   1.000
_cell.length_b   1.000
_cell.length_c   1.000
_cell.angle_alpha   90.00
_cell.angle_beta   90.00
_cell.angle_gamma   90.00
#
_symmetry.space_group_name_H-M   'P 1'
#
loop_
_entity.id
_entity.type
_entity.pdbx_description
1 polymer ?
#
loop_
_entity_poly.entity_id
_entity_poly.type
_entity_poly.pdbx_seq_one_letter_code
_entity_poly.pdbx_strand_id
1 'polypeptide(L)'
;MNSSSMGSILTTKLREDGLILRQMLNNPSIKKSSIVAAKTKMMQEVHAVLTLMLGPPPKPDEKFTWEYYDASDKYHKVVKTPLELASDLSSPSIVRALNANVSDLFSLVNDPRNKYNQLMTVERLGNVVGGRPVTYVNVDMTTMKKAAIAMLRAGLPVFFGSDVGKFSNSTSGIMDPALYDYGLAFNINLGMSKSQRLKVRESAMTHAMVLTAVQVEDGKSVRWRVMNSWGEGPGEKGYFVMTDKWMDEFVYQVVVDPGFVGKDIKDVLKTEPLVLPLWDPMGALA
;
A
#
# COMPACT_ATOMS: atom_id res chain seq x y z
N MET A 1 24.33 -0.71 -2.95
CA MET A 1 23.43 -0.51 -1.78
C MET A 1 22.02 -0.79 -2.29
N ASN A 2 21.18 -1.51 -1.54
CA ASN A 2 19.79 -1.78 -1.93
C ASN A 2 18.83 -0.73 -1.34
N SER A 3 17.56 -0.74 -1.76
CA SER A 3 16.54 0.20 -1.29
C SER A 3 16.30 0.13 0.23
N SER A 4 16.42 -1.06 0.83
CA SER A 4 16.29 -1.23 2.27
C SER A 4 17.39 -0.51 3.05
N SER A 5 18.65 -0.63 2.60
CA SER A 5 19.78 0.09 3.21
C SER A 5 19.64 1.60 3.04
N MET A 6 19.21 2.06 1.86
CA MET A 6 18.93 3.48 1.61
C MET A 6 17.83 3.99 2.54
N GLY A 7 16.72 3.27 2.65
CA GLY A 7 15.61 3.60 3.53
C GLY A 7 16.04 3.69 5.00
N SER A 8 16.87 2.76 5.48
CA SER A 8 17.42 2.77 6.83
C SER A 8 18.26 4.01 7.11
N ILE A 9 19.19 4.35 6.20
CA ILE A 9 20.05 5.55 6.32
C ILE A 9 19.19 6.83 6.36
N LEU A 10 18.25 6.97 5.42
CA LEU A 10 17.38 8.14 5.36
C LEU A 10 16.47 8.25 6.59
N THR A 11 15.97 7.12 7.11
CA THR A 11 15.17 7.11 8.35
C THR A 11 15.99 7.60 9.54
N THR A 12 17.24 7.14 9.68
CA THR A 12 18.13 7.60 10.75
C THR A 12 18.41 9.10 10.62
N LYS A 13 18.77 9.54 9.41
CA LYS A 13 19.02 10.97 9.12
C LYS A 13 17.81 11.85 9.45
N LEU A 14 16.62 11.48 8.99
CA LEU A 14 15.40 12.26 9.24
C LEU A 14 15.03 12.31 10.72
N ARG A 15 15.29 11.25 11.50
CA ARG A 15 15.10 11.24 12.95
C ARG A 15 16.07 12.18 13.65
N GLU A 16 17.34 12.17 13.27
CA GLU A 16 18.36 13.09 13.79
C GLU A 16 18.01 14.54 13.46
N ASP A 17 17.69 14.85 12.21
CA ASP A 17 17.27 16.18 11.75
C ASP A 17 16.02 16.67 12.51
N GLY A 18 15.05 15.78 12.73
CA GLY A 18 13.86 16.08 13.51
C GLY A 18 14.17 16.45 14.96
N LEU A 19 15.14 15.78 15.59
CA LEU A 19 15.61 16.14 16.94
C LEU A 19 16.29 17.51 16.97
N ILE A 20 17.18 17.77 16.00
CA ILE A 20 17.88 19.06 15.88
C ILE A 20 16.88 20.21 15.67
N LEU A 21 15.95 20.06 14.70
CA LEU A 21 14.93 21.07 14.44
C LEU A 21 14.03 21.32 15.66
N ARG A 22 13.70 20.28 16.43
CA ARG A 22 12.91 20.40 17.66
C ARG A 22 13.67 21.16 18.74
N GLN A 23 14.96 20.93 18.89
CA GLN A 23 15.82 21.69 19.80
C GLN A 23 15.89 23.17 19.39
N MET A 24 16.05 23.46 18.09
CA MET A 24 16.04 24.82 17.55
C MET A 24 14.71 25.53 17.80
N LEU A 25 13.57 24.84 17.62
CA LEU A 25 12.23 25.38 17.86
C LEU A 25 11.98 25.72 19.36
N ASN A 26 12.55 24.93 20.25
CA ASN A 26 12.41 25.13 21.70
C ASN A 26 13.35 26.20 22.25
N ASN A 27 14.27 26.75 21.45
CA ASN A 27 15.18 27.82 21.86
C ASN A 27 14.65 29.17 21.33
N PRO A 28 14.13 30.04 22.24
CA PRO A 28 13.54 31.33 21.84
C PRO A 28 14.56 32.32 21.23
N SER A 29 15.85 32.07 21.42
CA SER A 29 16.92 32.92 20.84
C SER A 29 17.17 32.62 19.35
N ILE A 30 16.65 31.51 18.81
CA ILE A 30 16.86 31.12 17.42
C ILE A 30 15.76 31.74 16.55
N LYS A 31 16.20 32.49 15.53
CA LYS A 31 15.29 33.12 14.59
C LYS A 31 14.64 32.05 13.67
N LYS A 32 13.37 32.26 13.32
CA LYS A 32 12.63 31.40 12.38
C LYS A 32 13.37 31.20 11.05
N SER A 33 14.04 32.22 10.54
CA SER A 33 14.88 32.14 9.32
C SER A 33 16.01 31.11 9.43
N SER A 34 16.65 31.03 10.61
CA SER A 34 17.72 30.05 10.86
C SER A 34 17.19 28.61 10.87
N ILE A 35 15.98 28.39 11.39
CA ILE A 35 15.32 27.09 11.39
C ILE A 35 14.97 26.67 9.94
N VAL A 36 14.44 27.61 9.14
CA VAL A 36 14.16 27.37 7.73
C VAL A 36 15.44 27.03 6.96
N ALA A 37 16.53 27.78 7.18
CA ALA A 37 17.82 27.52 6.53
C ALA A 37 18.38 26.14 6.92
N ALA A 38 18.31 25.77 8.20
CA ALA A 38 18.74 24.45 8.67
C ALA A 38 17.92 23.34 7.99
N LYS A 39 16.59 23.44 7.97
CA LYS A 39 15.71 22.49 7.28
C LYS A 39 16.04 22.38 5.80
N THR A 40 16.27 23.50 5.13
CA THR A 40 16.64 23.50 3.70
C THR A 40 17.92 22.71 3.46
N LYS A 41 18.96 22.93 4.28
CA LYS A 41 20.23 22.19 4.18
C LYS A 41 20.02 20.69 4.41
N MET A 42 19.26 20.30 5.44
CA MET A 42 18.92 18.91 5.74
C MET A 42 18.21 18.23 4.55
N MET A 43 17.26 18.93 3.94
CA MET A 43 16.56 18.41 2.75
C MET A 43 17.45 18.28 1.53
N GLN A 44 18.45 19.17 1.37
CA GLN A 44 19.46 19.03 0.31
C GLN A 44 20.30 17.77 0.51
N GLU A 45 20.68 17.43 1.74
CA GLU A 45 21.41 16.20 2.06
C GLU A 45 20.57 14.95 1.73
N VAL A 46 19.28 14.94 2.10
CA VAL A 46 18.34 13.87 1.72
C VAL A 46 18.22 13.73 0.21
N HIS A 47 18.04 14.85 -0.50
CA HIS A 47 17.96 14.87 -1.96
C HIS A 47 19.25 14.35 -2.62
N ALA A 48 20.44 14.70 -2.09
CA ALA A 48 21.70 14.21 -2.59
C ALA A 48 21.80 12.67 -2.47
N VAL A 49 21.40 12.09 -1.34
CA VAL A 49 21.37 10.63 -1.16
C VAL A 49 20.43 9.98 -2.16
N LEU A 50 19.20 10.50 -2.31
CA LEU A 50 18.23 9.99 -3.29
C LEU A 50 18.76 10.05 -4.71
N THR A 51 19.38 11.18 -5.11
CA THR A 51 19.96 11.36 -6.45
C THR A 51 21.12 10.40 -6.72
N LEU A 52 21.99 10.18 -5.73
CA LEU A 52 23.10 9.23 -5.85
C LEU A 52 22.61 7.78 -5.99
N MET A 53 21.51 7.45 -5.32
CA MET A 53 20.99 6.08 -5.27
C MET A 53 20.03 5.73 -6.40
N LEU A 54 19.23 6.69 -6.86
CA LEU A 54 18.14 6.48 -7.82
C LEU A 54 18.35 7.19 -9.17
N GLY A 55 19.37 8.05 -9.26
CA GLY A 55 19.56 8.95 -10.38
C GLY A 55 18.77 10.26 -10.21
N PRO A 56 19.11 11.31 -10.99
CA PRO A 56 18.37 12.56 -10.96
C PRO A 56 16.96 12.37 -11.50
N PRO A 57 15.91 12.86 -10.81
CA PRO A 57 14.56 12.78 -11.33
C PRO A 57 14.41 13.67 -12.56
N PRO A 58 13.61 13.26 -13.57
CA PRO A 58 13.27 14.13 -14.69
C PRO A 58 12.48 15.34 -14.18
N LYS A 59 12.72 16.52 -14.76
CA LYS A 59 11.92 17.70 -14.43
C LYS A 59 10.50 17.53 -14.93
N PRO A 60 9.48 18.05 -14.21
CA PRO A 60 8.08 17.83 -14.55
C PRO A 60 7.70 18.29 -15.98
N ASP A 61 8.38 19.32 -16.49
CA ASP A 61 8.18 19.98 -17.78
C ASP A 61 9.24 19.64 -18.84
N GLU A 62 10.22 18.78 -18.51
CA GLU A 62 11.27 18.36 -19.42
C GLU A 62 10.83 17.10 -20.20
N LYS A 63 10.94 17.16 -21.52
CA LYS A 63 10.60 16.02 -22.38
C LYS A 63 11.60 14.89 -22.21
N PHE A 64 11.10 13.68 -22.05
CA PHE A 64 11.88 12.45 -22.10
C PHE A 64 11.34 11.51 -23.18
N THR A 65 12.20 10.61 -23.63
CA THR A 65 11.83 9.55 -24.57
C THR A 65 11.68 8.25 -23.82
N TRP A 66 10.51 7.62 -23.98
CA TRP A 66 10.24 6.27 -23.48
C TRP A 66 10.04 5.33 -24.68
N GLU A 67 10.88 4.31 -24.75
CA GLU A 67 10.86 3.29 -25.79
C GLU A 67 10.54 1.95 -25.16
N TYR A 68 9.57 1.22 -25.73
CA TYR A 68 9.16 -0.07 -25.20
C TYR A 68 8.52 -0.95 -26.29
N TYR A 69 8.46 -2.24 -26.04
CA TYR A 69 7.68 -3.21 -26.81
C TYR A 69 6.39 -3.55 -26.05
N ASP A 70 5.27 -3.62 -26.76
CA ASP A 70 4.01 -4.07 -26.17
C ASP A 70 3.93 -5.62 -26.10
N ALA A 71 2.83 -6.14 -25.55
CA ALA A 71 2.62 -7.59 -25.43
C ALA A 71 2.55 -8.34 -26.77
N SER A 72 2.48 -7.63 -27.90
CA SER A 72 2.49 -8.16 -29.25
C SER A 72 3.87 -7.96 -29.93
N ASP A 73 4.91 -7.68 -29.17
CA ASP A 73 6.27 -7.36 -29.64
C ASP A 73 6.36 -6.17 -30.60
N LYS A 74 5.36 -5.28 -30.59
CA LYS A 74 5.38 -4.06 -31.39
C LYS A 74 6.13 -2.96 -30.64
N TYR A 75 7.10 -2.36 -31.33
CA TYR A 75 7.88 -1.23 -30.83
C TYR A 75 7.05 0.06 -30.74
N HIS A 76 7.21 0.76 -29.63
CA HIS A 76 6.62 2.06 -29.38
C HIS A 76 7.69 3.06 -28.92
N LYS A 77 7.54 4.31 -29.38
CA LYS A 77 8.34 5.44 -28.93
C LYS A 77 7.41 6.58 -28.51
N VAL A 78 7.51 6.97 -27.25
CA VAL A 78 6.72 8.05 -26.66
C VAL A 78 7.66 9.18 -26.23
N VAL A 79 7.38 10.39 -26.67
CA VAL A 79 8.12 11.60 -26.25
C VAL A 79 7.14 12.51 -25.54
N LYS A 80 7.27 12.64 -24.23
CA LYS A 80 6.37 13.40 -23.36
C LYS A 80 7.12 13.99 -22.17
N THR A 81 6.51 14.98 -21.53
CA THR A 81 6.92 15.40 -20.19
C THR A 81 6.28 14.47 -19.14
N PRO A 82 6.82 14.36 -17.93
CA PRO A 82 6.18 13.64 -16.83
C PRO A 82 4.76 14.14 -16.55
N LEU A 83 4.49 15.44 -16.64
CA LEU A 83 3.14 16.00 -16.44
C LEU A 83 2.16 15.58 -17.55
N GLU A 84 2.60 15.58 -18.83
CA GLU A 84 1.77 15.07 -19.93
C GLU A 84 1.45 13.58 -19.76
N LEU A 85 2.42 12.75 -19.37
CA LEU A 85 2.21 11.33 -19.13
C LEU A 85 1.24 11.12 -17.96
N ALA A 86 1.38 11.84 -16.87
CA ALA A 86 0.46 11.75 -15.73
C ALA A 86 -0.97 12.16 -16.11
N SER A 87 -1.11 13.20 -16.94
CA SER A 87 -2.41 13.64 -17.47
C SER A 87 -3.08 12.59 -18.35
N ASP A 88 -2.27 11.89 -19.16
CA ASP A 88 -2.80 10.80 -20.03
C ASP A 88 -3.48 9.69 -19.24
N LEU A 89 -2.93 9.32 -18.07
CA LEU A 89 -3.49 8.25 -17.23
C LEU A 89 -4.94 8.53 -16.80
N SER A 90 -5.32 9.81 -16.71
CA SER A 90 -6.68 10.26 -16.39
C SER A 90 -7.48 10.66 -17.64
N SER A 91 -6.93 10.46 -18.85
CA SER A 91 -7.63 10.80 -20.11
C SER A 91 -8.86 9.89 -20.33
N PRO A 92 -9.95 10.38 -20.95
CA PRO A 92 -11.13 9.55 -21.21
C PRO A 92 -10.87 8.30 -22.04
N SER A 93 -9.87 8.31 -22.92
CA SER A 93 -9.46 7.15 -23.72
C SER A 93 -8.80 6.07 -22.87
N ILE A 94 -7.90 6.44 -21.97
CA ILE A 94 -7.23 5.51 -21.05
C ILE A 94 -8.21 4.96 -20.03
N VAL A 95 -9.04 5.83 -19.42
CA VAL A 95 -10.10 5.41 -18.48
C VAL A 95 -11.02 4.39 -19.12
N ARG A 96 -11.45 4.60 -20.38
CA ARG A 96 -12.25 3.60 -21.12
C ARG A 96 -11.50 2.32 -21.39
N ALA A 97 -10.23 2.39 -21.79
CA ALA A 97 -9.43 1.22 -22.10
C ALA A 97 -9.14 0.36 -20.87
N LEU A 98 -8.91 0.99 -19.72
CA LEU A 98 -8.66 0.31 -18.44
C LEU A 98 -9.96 -0.05 -17.69
N ASN A 99 -11.10 0.52 -18.09
CA ASN A 99 -12.36 0.47 -17.34
C ASN A 99 -12.21 0.94 -15.87
N ALA A 100 -11.25 1.83 -15.62
CA ALA A 100 -10.97 2.40 -14.30
C ALA A 100 -10.26 3.75 -14.43
N ASN A 101 -10.55 4.66 -13.52
CA ASN A 101 -9.77 5.88 -13.32
C ASN A 101 -8.87 5.70 -12.09
N VAL A 102 -7.56 5.64 -12.30
CA VAL A 102 -6.60 5.45 -11.21
C VAL A 102 -6.65 6.56 -10.14
N SER A 103 -7.12 7.76 -10.51
CA SER A 103 -7.26 8.89 -9.58
C SER A 103 -8.45 8.75 -8.63
N ASP A 104 -9.42 7.91 -8.97
CA ASP A 104 -10.65 7.69 -8.18
C ASP A 104 -10.53 6.48 -7.24
N LEU A 105 -9.47 5.69 -7.37
CA LEU A 105 -9.24 4.54 -6.51
C LEU A 105 -9.17 4.94 -5.03
N PHE A 106 -9.72 4.10 -4.17
CA PHE A 106 -9.71 4.31 -2.73
C PHE A 106 -9.52 2.99 -1.97
N SER A 107 -9.21 3.09 -0.69
CA SER A 107 -8.88 1.93 0.15
C SER A 107 -10.09 1.46 0.95
N LEU A 108 -10.42 0.17 0.81
CA LEU A 108 -11.20 -0.58 1.79
C LEU A 108 -10.24 -1.22 2.78
N VAL A 109 -10.54 -1.15 4.08
CA VAL A 109 -9.79 -1.87 5.11
C VAL A 109 -10.71 -2.78 5.91
N ASN A 110 -10.12 -3.81 6.52
CA ASN A 110 -10.81 -4.65 7.48
C ASN A 110 -10.11 -4.54 8.84
N ASP A 111 -10.64 -3.69 9.68
CA ASP A 111 -10.23 -3.53 11.07
C ASP A 111 -11.41 -3.92 11.99
N PRO A 112 -11.46 -5.16 12.47
CA PRO A 112 -12.55 -5.64 13.32
C PRO A 112 -12.52 -5.08 14.75
N ARG A 113 -11.62 -4.19 15.09
CA ARG A 113 -11.61 -3.44 16.36
C ARG A 113 -12.58 -2.26 16.31
N ASN A 114 -12.87 -1.76 15.10
CA ASN A 114 -13.67 -0.57 14.85
C ASN A 114 -14.96 -0.90 14.10
N LYS A 115 -15.92 0.02 14.17
CA LYS A 115 -17.21 -0.12 13.49
C LYS A 115 -17.02 -0.20 11.97
N TYR A 116 -17.73 -1.12 11.32
CA TYR A 116 -17.78 -1.19 9.86
C TYR A 116 -18.62 -0.05 9.28
N ASN A 117 -18.44 0.22 7.99
CA ASN A 117 -19.04 1.33 7.25
C ASN A 117 -18.70 2.70 7.89
N GLN A 118 -17.45 2.86 8.29
CA GLN A 118 -16.90 4.07 8.86
C GLN A 118 -15.65 4.49 8.10
N LEU A 119 -15.54 5.79 7.79
CA LEU A 119 -14.30 6.37 7.27
C LEU A 119 -13.29 6.48 8.42
N MET A 120 -12.05 6.11 8.16
CA MET A 120 -10.96 6.15 9.13
C MET A 120 -9.72 6.78 8.52
N THR A 121 -8.88 7.35 9.35
CA THR A 121 -7.50 7.74 9.07
C THR A 121 -6.65 7.52 10.31
N VAL A 122 -5.33 7.60 10.18
CA VAL A 122 -4.41 7.60 11.31
C VAL A 122 -3.83 9.01 11.45
N GLU A 123 -3.63 9.46 12.67
CA GLU A 123 -3.06 10.81 12.94
C GLU A 123 -1.75 10.98 12.17
N ARG A 124 -1.63 12.10 11.42
CA ARG A 124 -0.48 12.45 10.58
C ARG A 124 -0.14 11.45 9.48
N LEU A 125 -1.08 10.60 9.10
CA LEU A 125 -0.91 9.69 7.99
C LEU A 125 -1.05 10.45 6.67
N GLY A 126 0.07 10.62 5.96
CA GLY A 126 0.10 11.31 4.68
C GLY A 126 1.50 11.30 4.07
N ASN A 127 1.56 11.18 2.75
CA ASN A 127 2.81 11.12 2.00
C ASN A 127 3.38 12.50 1.67
N VAL A 128 2.51 13.52 1.62
CA VAL A 128 2.86 14.88 1.22
C VAL A 128 2.22 15.87 2.19
N VAL A 129 3.03 16.76 2.74
CA VAL A 129 2.53 17.85 3.61
C VAL A 129 1.61 18.77 2.81
N GLY A 130 0.38 18.96 3.29
CA GLY A 130 -0.67 19.72 2.60
C GLY A 130 -1.33 18.98 1.42
N GLY A 131 -0.96 17.74 1.16
CA GLY A 131 -1.59 16.87 0.18
C GLY A 131 -2.87 16.20 0.70
N ARG A 132 -3.48 15.37 -0.16
CA ARG A 132 -4.66 14.57 0.21
C ARG A 132 -4.31 13.61 1.36
N PRO A 133 -5.07 13.58 2.46
CA PRO A 133 -4.84 12.65 3.54
C PRO A 133 -5.11 11.20 3.09
N VAL A 134 -4.41 10.25 3.70
CA VAL A 134 -4.72 8.83 3.51
C VAL A 134 -5.95 8.49 4.33
N THR A 135 -6.99 8.00 3.68
CA THR A 135 -8.25 7.59 4.31
C THR A 135 -8.63 6.18 3.91
N TYR A 136 -9.37 5.50 4.78
CA TYR A 136 -9.80 4.11 4.62
C TYR A 136 -11.31 4.00 4.91
N VAL A 137 -12.04 3.23 4.12
CA VAL A 137 -13.39 2.80 4.47
C VAL A 137 -13.31 1.44 5.15
N ASN A 138 -13.66 1.36 6.43
CA ASN A 138 -13.65 0.11 7.17
C ASN A 138 -14.87 -0.75 6.80
N VAL A 139 -14.63 -1.98 6.36
CA VAL A 139 -15.67 -2.92 5.91
C VAL A 139 -15.43 -4.33 6.46
N ASP A 140 -16.46 -5.17 6.47
CA ASP A 140 -16.29 -6.60 6.72
C ASP A 140 -15.58 -7.31 5.56
N MET A 141 -15.05 -8.51 5.83
CA MET A 141 -14.28 -9.27 4.82
C MET A 141 -15.14 -9.70 3.64
N THR A 142 -16.43 -9.93 3.81
CA THR A 142 -17.34 -10.30 2.71
C THR A 142 -17.47 -9.16 1.72
N THR A 143 -17.65 -7.93 2.20
CA THR A 143 -17.70 -6.71 1.38
C THR A 143 -16.38 -6.47 0.66
N MET A 144 -15.24 -6.62 1.37
CA MET A 144 -13.90 -6.48 0.79
C MET A 144 -13.65 -7.49 -0.32
N LYS A 145 -13.91 -8.77 -0.09
CA LYS A 145 -13.76 -9.85 -1.08
C LYS A 145 -14.67 -9.64 -2.29
N LYS A 146 -15.92 -9.24 -2.07
CA LYS A 146 -16.88 -8.97 -3.16
C LYS A 146 -16.37 -7.89 -4.12
N ALA A 147 -15.84 -6.80 -3.60
CA ALA A 147 -15.26 -5.73 -4.40
C ALA A 147 -14.01 -6.22 -5.18
N ALA A 148 -13.09 -6.93 -4.52
CA ALA A 148 -11.91 -7.49 -5.16
C ALA A 148 -12.26 -8.50 -6.27
N ILE A 149 -13.22 -9.39 -6.04
CA ILE A 149 -13.70 -10.37 -7.05
C ILE A 149 -14.30 -9.64 -8.25
N ALA A 150 -15.10 -8.58 -8.02
CA ALA A 150 -15.72 -7.83 -9.10
C ALA A 150 -14.68 -7.14 -9.99
N MET A 151 -13.65 -6.53 -9.40
CA MET A 151 -12.53 -5.95 -10.15
C MET A 151 -11.76 -6.99 -10.94
N LEU A 152 -11.39 -8.13 -10.34
CA LEU A 152 -10.67 -9.21 -11.04
C LEU A 152 -11.48 -9.77 -12.21
N ARG A 153 -12.79 -9.92 -12.06
CA ARG A 153 -13.70 -10.35 -13.17
C ARG A 153 -13.76 -9.32 -14.30
N ALA A 154 -13.56 -8.06 -13.99
CA ALA A 154 -13.46 -6.98 -14.98
C ALA A 154 -12.06 -6.85 -15.61
N GLY A 155 -11.12 -7.75 -15.27
CA GLY A 155 -9.74 -7.72 -15.76
C GLY A 155 -8.83 -6.73 -15.04
N LEU A 156 -9.27 -6.15 -13.91
CA LEU A 156 -8.51 -5.18 -13.13
C LEU A 156 -7.77 -5.88 -11.99
N PRO A 157 -6.45 -5.71 -11.88
CA PRO A 157 -5.70 -6.20 -10.73
C PRO A 157 -6.06 -5.39 -9.48
N VAL A 158 -5.91 -6.01 -8.30
CA VAL A 158 -6.25 -5.37 -7.01
C VAL A 158 -5.02 -5.27 -6.14
N PHE A 159 -4.56 -4.05 -5.87
CA PHE A 159 -3.50 -3.79 -4.91
C PHE A 159 -4.02 -4.04 -3.49
N PHE A 160 -3.23 -4.73 -2.65
CA PHE A 160 -3.66 -5.08 -1.30
C PHE A 160 -2.51 -5.05 -0.30
N GLY A 161 -2.83 -4.74 0.96
CA GLY A 161 -1.91 -4.73 2.10
C GLY A 161 -2.19 -5.87 3.06
N SER A 162 -1.13 -6.54 3.54
CA SER A 162 -1.23 -7.73 4.38
C SER A 162 -0.06 -7.86 5.36
N ASP A 163 -0.19 -8.79 6.30
CA ASP A 163 0.93 -9.26 7.12
C ASP A 163 1.57 -10.50 6.49
N VAL A 164 2.38 -10.27 5.47
CA VAL A 164 2.94 -11.34 4.62
C VAL A 164 3.82 -12.34 5.37
N GLY A 165 4.39 -11.95 6.50
CA GLY A 165 5.25 -12.82 7.31
C GLY A 165 4.51 -13.89 8.11
N LYS A 166 3.19 -13.81 8.20
CA LYS A 166 2.37 -14.74 8.98
C LYS A 166 1.90 -15.91 8.12
N PHE A 167 2.23 -17.13 8.54
CA PHE A 167 1.80 -18.36 7.85
C PHE A 167 1.99 -18.31 6.32
N SER A 168 3.18 -17.88 5.92
CA SER A 168 3.60 -17.76 4.53
C SER A 168 4.97 -18.38 4.32
N ASN A 169 5.15 -19.12 3.23
CA ASN A 169 6.43 -19.70 2.82
C ASN A 169 6.82 -19.11 1.46
N SER A 170 7.88 -18.31 1.44
CA SER A 170 8.31 -17.62 0.22
C SER A 170 8.91 -18.57 -0.83
N THR A 171 9.52 -19.68 -0.41
CA THR A 171 10.10 -20.66 -1.35
C THR A 171 9.03 -21.38 -2.15
N SER A 172 7.97 -21.87 -1.47
CA SER A 172 6.86 -22.54 -2.13
C SER A 172 5.80 -21.59 -2.70
N GLY A 173 5.81 -20.32 -2.29
CA GLY A 173 4.78 -19.36 -2.67
C GLY A 173 3.40 -19.64 -2.09
N ILE A 174 3.33 -20.27 -0.91
CA ILE A 174 2.07 -20.66 -0.27
C ILE A 174 1.80 -19.75 0.94
N MET A 175 0.56 -19.25 1.02
CA MET A 175 0.02 -18.43 2.11
C MET A 175 -1.24 -19.11 2.64
N ASP A 176 -1.11 -19.81 3.78
CA ASP A 176 -2.20 -20.62 4.36
C ASP A 176 -2.06 -20.68 5.90
N PRO A 177 -3.12 -20.40 6.69
CA PRO A 177 -3.07 -20.55 8.15
C PRO A 177 -2.74 -21.97 8.63
N ALA A 178 -2.96 -22.99 7.80
CA ALA A 178 -2.63 -24.38 8.09
C ALA A 178 -1.18 -24.77 7.71
N LEU A 179 -0.36 -23.80 7.24
CA LEU A 179 1.01 -24.07 6.79
C LEU A 179 1.92 -24.62 7.90
N TYR A 180 1.68 -24.23 9.15
CA TYR A 180 2.41 -24.65 10.33
C TYR A 180 1.45 -25.18 11.40
N ASP A 181 1.63 -26.43 11.83
CA ASP A 181 0.87 -27.02 12.92
C ASP A 181 1.65 -26.93 14.24
N TYR A 182 1.42 -25.85 14.97
CA TYR A 182 2.04 -25.63 16.28
C TYR A 182 1.49 -26.57 17.35
N GLY A 183 0.26 -27.10 17.18
CA GLY A 183 -0.32 -28.12 18.06
C GLY A 183 0.47 -29.41 17.99
N LEU A 184 0.73 -29.88 16.76
CA LEU A 184 1.53 -31.08 16.52
C LEU A 184 2.99 -30.89 16.96
N ALA A 185 3.61 -29.75 16.62
CA ALA A 185 5.02 -29.51 16.85
C ALA A 185 5.37 -29.25 18.33
N PHE A 186 4.54 -28.48 19.03
CA PHE A 186 4.86 -27.92 20.36
C PHE A 186 3.75 -28.07 21.39
N ASN A 187 2.65 -28.70 21.04
CA ASN A 187 1.45 -28.84 21.89
C ASN A 187 0.90 -27.48 22.39
N ILE A 188 0.94 -26.46 21.53
CA ILE A 188 0.39 -25.12 21.81
C ILE A 188 -0.65 -24.72 20.77
N ASN A 189 -1.58 -23.86 21.17
CA ASN A 189 -2.58 -23.30 20.27
C ASN A 189 -2.45 -21.77 20.23
N LEU A 190 -2.31 -21.22 19.01
CA LEU A 190 -2.28 -19.77 18.76
C LEU A 190 -3.66 -19.30 18.30
N GLY A 191 -4.55 -19.06 19.27
CA GLY A 191 -5.99 -18.82 19.04
C GLY A 191 -6.42 -17.35 18.99
N MET A 192 -5.50 -16.37 18.83
CA MET A 192 -5.89 -14.97 18.75
C MET A 192 -6.69 -14.67 17.48
N SER A 193 -7.85 -14.01 17.66
CA SER A 193 -8.59 -13.44 16.52
C SER A 193 -7.83 -12.29 15.86
N LYS A 194 -8.19 -11.94 14.62
CA LYS A 194 -7.64 -10.78 13.89
C LYS A 194 -7.71 -9.49 14.72
N SER A 195 -8.84 -9.24 15.39
CA SER A 195 -9.00 -8.09 16.30
C SER A 195 -8.00 -8.10 17.46
N GLN A 196 -7.80 -9.27 18.08
CA GLN A 196 -6.86 -9.40 19.19
C GLN A 196 -5.43 -9.20 18.75
N ARG A 197 -5.01 -9.78 17.60
CA ARG A 197 -3.68 -9.57 17.03
C ARG A 197 -3.38 -8.09 16.75
N LEU A 198 -4.34 -7.36 16.19
CA LEU A 198 -4.20 -5.91 15.99
C LEU A 198 -4.07 -5.14 17.31
N LYS A 199 -4.85 -5.51 18.35
CA LYS A 199 -4.80 -4.85 19.67
C LYS A 199 -3.44 -4.97 20.35
N VAL A 200 -2.81 -6.13 20.26
CA VAL A 200 -1.51 -6.40 20.90
C VAL A 200 -0.32 -6.20 19.97
N ARG A 201 -0.56 -5.72 18.74
CA ARG A 201 0.45 -5.51 17.69
C ARG A 201 1.18 -6.79 17.28
N GLU A 202 0.54 -7.93 17.42
CA GLU A 202 1.02 -9.20 16.88
C GLU A 202 0.92 -9.26 15.37
N SER A 203 0.06 -8.44 14.77
CA SER A 203 -0.11 -8.33 13.33
C SER A 203 -0.32 -6.88 12.91
N ALA A 204 0.22 -6.53 11.75
CA ALA A 204 0.07 -5.23 11.11
C ALA A 204 0.20 -5.38 9.59
N MET A 205 -0.14 -4.35 8.82
CA MET A 205 0.18 -4.31 7.39
C MET A 205 1.69 -4.13 7.20
N THR A 206 2.39 -5.16 6.77
CA THR A 206 3.85 -5.16 6.63
C THR A 206 4.31 -5.18 5.18
N HIS A 207 3.43 -5.56 4.24
CA HIS A 207 3.77 -5.71 2.83
C HIS A 207 2.57 -5.53 1.92
N ALA A 208 2.82 -4.94 0.75
CA ALA A 208 1.83 -4.73 -0.29
C ALA A 208 2.13 -5.61 -1.52
N MET A 209 1.09 -6.20 -2.09
CA MET A 209 1.14 -7.07 -3.26
C MET A 209 -0.07 -6.83 -4.16
N VAL A 210 -0.22 -7.62 -5.23
CA VAL A 210 -1.31 -7.49 -6.19
C VAL A 210 -2.06 -8.81 -6.35
N LEU A 211 -3.39 -8.80 -6.19
CA LEU A 211 -4.25 -9.90 -6.57
C LEU A 211 -4.42 -9.88 -8.10
N THR A 212 -4.15 -10.99 -8.76
CA THR A 212 -4.23 -11.12 -10.23
C THR A 212 -5.28 -12.12 -10.70
N ALA A 213 -5.73 -13.03 -9.83
CA ALA A 213 -6.81 -13.95 -10.11
C ALA A 213 -7.46 -14.46 -8.81
N VAL A 214 -8.66 -15.00 -8.92
CA VAL A 214 -9.40 -15.66 -7.84
C VAL A 214 -10.09 -16.91 -8.35
N GLN A 215 -9.99 -18.01 -7.60
CA GLN A 215 -10.82 -19.18 -7.82
C GLN A 215 -12.11 -19.04 -7.00
N VAL A 216 -13.25 -19.21 -7.65
CA VAL A 216 -14.57 -19.14 -7.02
C VAL A 216 -15.29 -20.47 -7.26
N GLU A 217 -15.76 -21.10 -6.19
CA GLU A 217 -16.56 -22.33 -6.20
C GLU A 217 -17.85 -22.06 -5.44
N ASP A 218 -18.98 -22.44 -6.00
CA ASP A 218 -20.33 -22.24 -5.42
C ASP A 218 -20.56 -20.80 -4.91
N GLY A 219 -20.04 -19.82 -5.65
CA GLY A 219 -20.17 -18.39 -5.32
C GLY A 219 -19.23 -17.89 -4.22
N LYS A 220 -18.34 -18.73 -3.67
CA LYS A 220 -17.38 -18.40 -2.63
C LYS A 220 -15.96 -18.44 -3.17
N SER A 221 -15.12 -17.49 -2.74
CA SER A 221 -13.69 -17.54 -3.01
C SER A 221 -13.03 -18.70 -2.25
N VAL A 222 -12.12 -19.40 -2.92
CA VAL A 222 -11.37 -20.54 -2.37
C VAL A 222 -9.91 -20.19 -2.22
N ARG A 223 -9.33 -19.61 -3.28
CA ARG A 223 -7.92 -19.18 -3.30
C ARG A 223 -7.71 -18.02 -4.27
N TRP A 224 -6.61 -17.31 -4.06
CA TRP A 224 -6.23 -16.11 -4.79
C TRP A 224 -4.82 -16.27 -5.36
N ARG A 225 -4.60 -15.78 -6.58
CA ARG A 225 -3.26 -15.66 -7.15
C ARG A 225 -2.71 -14.28 -6.82
N VAL A 226 -1.54 -14.26 -6.22
CA VAL A 226 -0.84 -13.07 -5.76
C VAL A 226 0.42 -12.85 -6.60
N MET A 227 0.61 -11.66 -7.13
CA MET A 227 1.87 -11.23 -7.72
C MET A 227 2.66 -10.47 -6.66
N ASN A 228 3.85 -10.97 -6.32
CA ASN A 228 4.74 -10.37 -5.36
C ASN A 228 5.84 -9.55 -6.06
N SER A 229 6.55 -8.69 -5.30
CA SER A 229 7.60 -7.81 -5.80
C SER A 229 9.02 -8.29 -5.48
N TRP A 230 9.20 -9.57 -5.12
CA TRP A 230 10.50 -10.13 -4.72
C TRP A 230 11.29 -10.80 -5.85
N GLY A 231 10.92 -10.54 -7.09
CA GLY A 231 11.50 -11.15 -8.28
C GLY A 231 10.89 -12.53 -8.59
N GLU A 232 11.49 -13.24 -9.56
CA GLU A 232 10.94 -14.51 -10.08
C GLU A 232 11.36 -15.74 -9.27
N GLY A 233 12.35 -15.61 -8.38
CA GLY A 233 12.87 -16.74 -7.58
C GLY A 233 11.87 -17.30 -6.56
N PRO A 234 11.21 -16.47 -5.74
CA PRO A 234 10.21 -16.93 -4.78
C PRO A 234 8.91 -17.37 -5.45
N GLY A 235 8.31 -18.45 -4.94
CA GLY A 235 7.06 -19.00 -5.46
C GLY A 235 7.19 -19.51 -6.89
N GLU A 236 6.11 -19.44 -7.66
CA GLU A 236 6.12 -19.79 -9.07
C GLU A 236 6.30 -18.53 -9.92
N LYS A 237 7.54 -18.26 -10.33
CA LYS A 237 7.92 -17.07 -11.12
C LYS A 237 7.44 -15.75 -10.47
N GLY A 238 7.61 -15.62 -9.15
CA GLY A 238 7.18 -14.46 -8.38
C GLY A 238 5.69 -14.46 -7.99
N TYR A 239 4.93 -15.48 -8.36
CA TYR A 239 3.53 -15.62 -7.98
C TYR A 239 3.35 -16.54 -6.79
N PHE A 240 2.38 -16.20 -5.93
CA PHE A 240 2.01 -16.93 -4.73
C PHE A 240 0.54 -17.37 -4.82
N VAL A 241 0.21 -18.43 -4.09
CA VAL A 241 -1.17 -18.88 -3.86
C VAL A 241 -1.54 -18.57 -2.43
N MET A 242 -2.60 -17.79 -2.26
CA MET A 242 -3.16 -17.42 -0.97
C MET A 242 -4.51 -18.10 -0.79
N THR A 243 -4.72 -18.85 0.31
CA THR A 243 -6.02 -19.40 0.63
C THR A 243 -7.00 -18.30 1.08
N ASP A 244 -8.29 -18.55 0.91
CA ASP A 244 -9.33 -17.61 1.32
C ASP A 244 -9.34 -17.38 2.84
N LYS A 245 -9.00 -18.41 3.62
CA LYS A 245 -8.82 -18.31 5.06
C LYS A 245 -7.66 -17.40 5.45
N TRP A 246 -6.55 -17.45 4.68
CA TRP A 246 -5.42 -16.54 4.92
C TRP A 246 -5.81 -15.10 4.62
N MET A 247 -6.58 -14.87 3.56
CA MET A 247 -7.10 -13.54 3.25
C MET A 247 -7.95 -12.98 4.39
N ASP A 248 -8.81 -13.80 5.01
CA ASP A 248 -9.63 -13.37 6.15
C ASP A 248 -8.77 -12.92 7.34
N GLU A 249 -7.68 -13.65 7.61
CA GLU A 249 -6.88 -13.44 8.81
C GLU A 249 -5.81 -12.36 8.67
N PHE A 250 -5.18 -12.22 7.49
CA PHE A 250 -3.95 -11.44 7.33
C PHE A 250 -4.00 -10.36 6.25
N VAL A 251 -5.07 -10.25 5.46
CA VAL A 251 -5.28 -9.10 4.57
C VAL A 251 -6.05 -8.01 5.31
N TYR A 252 -5.51 -6.80 5.28
CA TYR A 252 -6.07 -5.64 5.99
C TYR A 252 -6.60 -4.56 5.07
N GLN A 253 -6.11 -4.49 3.83
CA GLN A 253 -6.46 -3.43 2.88
C GLN A 253 -6.56 -3.98 1.46
N VAL A 254 -7.52 -3.47 0.69
CA VAL A 254 -7.57 -3.58 -0.78
C VAL A 254 -7.84 -2.20 -1.37
N VAL A 255 -7.25 -1.92 -2.53
CA VAL A 255 -7.52 -0.70 -3.29
C VAL A 255 -8.54 -1.00 -4.37
N VAL A 256 -9.63 -0.26 -4.41
CA VAL A 256 -10.78 -0.55 -5.28
C VAL A 256 -11.23 0.69 -6.05
N ASP A 257 -11.82 0.45 -7.21
CA ASP A 257 -12.51 1.47 -7.98
C ASP A 257 -13.96 1.64 -7.49
N PRO A 258 -14.46 2.88 -7.38
CA PRO A 258 -15.83 3.16 -6.93
C PRO A 258 -16.94 2.47 -7.74
N GLY A 259 -16.67 2.10 -9.00
CA GLY A 259 -17.59 1.37 -9.85
C GLY A 259 -17.91 -0.05 -9.36
N PHE A 260 -17.07 -0.63 -8.51
CA PHE A 260 -17.20 -2.02 -8.03
C PHE A 260 -17.72 -2.11 -6.59
N VAL A 261 -18.13 -1.02 -5.99
CA VAL A 261 -18.74 -0.99 -4.64
C VAL A 261 -20.12 -0.37 -4.66
N GLY A 262 -20.93 -0.72 -3.66
CA GLY A 262 -22.27 -0.18 -3.48
C GLY A 262 -22.28 1.33 -3.16
N LYS A 263 -23.46 1.94 -3.32
CA LYS A 263 -23.66 3.35 -2.97
C LYS A 263 -23.40 3.63 -1.50
N ASP A 264 -23.78 2.71 -0.63
CA ASP A 264 -23.57 2.76 0.81
C ASP A 264 -22.09 2.97 1.17
N ILE A 265 -21.18 2.22 0.52
CA ILE A 265 -19.72 2.36 0.72
C ILE A 265 -19.22 3.70 0.18
N LYS A 266 -19.71 4.13 -1.00
CA LYS A 266 -19.33 5.44 -1.59
C LYS A 266 -19.78 6.61 -0.72
N ASP A 267 -20.92 6.51 -0.06
CA ASP A 267 -21.42 7.57 0.81
C ASP A 267 -20.56 7.71 2.08
N VAL A 268 -19.93 6.65 2.56
CA VAL A 268 -18.96 6.70 3.68
C VAL A 268 -17.77 7.62 3.37
N LEU A 269 -17.31 7.68 2.11
CA LEU A 269 -16.20 8.56 1.70
C LEU A 269 -16.48 10.06 1.90
N LYS A 270 -17.74 10.44 2.08
CA LYS A 270 -18.18 11.83 2.29
C LYS A 270 -18.33 12.18 3.77
N THR A 271 -18.08 11.25 4.67
CA THR A 271 -18.21 11.45 6.12
C THR A 271 -16.89 11.91 6.73
N GLU A 272 -16.95 12.46 7.95
CA GLU A 272 -15.75 12.77 8.72
C GLU A 272 -15.06 11.48 9.19
N PRO A 273 -13.73 11.36 9.02
CA PRO A 273 -13.00 10.17 9.41
C PRO A 273 -12.83 10.06 10.92
N LEU A 274 -12.96 8.83 11.44
CA LEU A 274 -12.42 8.49 12.74
C LEU A 274 -10.89 8.56 12.66
N VAL A 275 -10.28 9.42 13.48
CA VAL A 275 -8.82 9.55 13.55
C VAL A 275 -8.27 8.55 14.57
N LEU A 276 -7.55 7.55 14.08
CA LEU A 276 -6.82 6.60 14.91
C LEU A 276 -5.52 7.23 15.42
N PRO A 277 -5.00 6.81 16.59
CA PRO A 277 -3.75 7.37 17.12
C PRO A 277 -2.55 7.07 16.23
N LEU A 278 -1.53 7.93 16.30
CA LEU A 278 -0.30 7.88 15.49
C LEU A 278 0.39 6.50 15.46
N TRP A 279 0.27 5.73 16.53
CA TRP A 279 0.89 4.41 16.70
C TRP A 279 -0.02 3.25 16.33
N ASP A 280 -1.18 3.52 15.73
CA ASP A 280 -2.11 2.46 15.35
C ASP A 280 -1.51 1.57 14.25
N PRO A 281 -1.65 0.22 14.34
CA PRO A 281 -1.12 -0.68 13.34
C PRO A 281 -1.70 -0.49 11.94
N MET A 282 -2.87 0.18 11.81
CA MET A 282 -3.43 0.52 10.50
C MET A 282 -2.64 1.61 9.75
N GLY A 283 -1.69 2.29 10.40
CA GLY A 283 -0.78 3.25 9.78
C GLY A 283 0.51 2.63 9.22
N ALA A 284 0.71 1.34 9.31
CA ALA A 284 2.01 0.72 9.04
C ALA A 284 2.42 0.71 7.55
N LEU A 285 1.47 0.73 6.61
CA LEU A 285 1.71 0.69 5.15
C LEU A 285 1.40 1.99 4.41
N ALA A 286 1.10 3.06 5.10
CA ALA A 286 0.77 4.32 4.43
C ALA A 286 1.95 5.25 4.29
#